data_6639599980fab86fd0c0484dff51dd91
#
_entry.id   6639599980fab86fd0c0484dff51dd91
#
_cell.length_a   1.000
_cell.length_b   1.000
_cell.length_c   1.000
_cell.angle_alpha   90.00
_cell.angle_beta   90.00
_cell.angle_gamma   90.00
#
_symmetry.space_group_name_H-M   'P 1'
#
loop_
_entity.id
_entity.type
_entity.pdbx_description
1 polymer ?
#
loop_
_entity_poly.entity_id
_entity_poly.type
_entity_poly.pdbx_seq_one_letter_code
_entity_poly.pdbx_strand_id
1 'polypeptide(L)'
;MLQLDLPHINVLSKIDLLNQYGPLAFNLDFYTEVQDLTHMLPLLEEDPRLKRYAKLNETIVDLVDSFGLVSFETLAVEDKLSMTHMLQAVDRAGGYAFGEAEGAGDSVWTLAMRGGWGVGMSAQDIQERWVDNREEYDEFERKQMEEQAAKAKAEAEADEFM
;
A
#
# COMPACT_ATOMS: atom_id res chain seq x y z
N MET A 1 -16.03 1.89 -13.14
CA MET A 1 -15.90 3.18 -12.48
C MET A 1 -17.02 4.12 -12.91
N LEU A 2 -16.91 4.80 -14.05
CA LEU A 2 -17.79 5.89 -14.46
C LEU A 2 -19.27 5.53 -14.63
N GLN A 3 -19.58 4.33 -15.03
CA GLN A 3 -20.97 3.91 -15.27
C GLN A 3 -21.72 3.49 -14.00
N LEU A 4 -20.99 3.17 -12.92
CA LEU A 4 -21.59 2.66 -11.69
C LEU A 4 -21.79 3.74 -10.63
N ASP A 5 -21.11 4.88 -10.78
CA ASP A 5 -21.17 6.03 -9.85
C ASP A 5 -20.95 5.63 -8.37
N LEU A 6 -20.10 4.62 -8.17
CA LEU A 6 -19.74 4.08 -6.86
C LEU A 6 -18.30 4.47 -6.49
N PRO A 7 -18.02 4.63 -5.19
CA PRO A 7 -16.66 4.76 -4.70
C PRO A 7 -15.78 3.64 -5.25
N HIS A 8 -14.59 3.99 -5.70
CA HIS A 8 -13.69 3.05 -6.34
C HIS A 8 -12.26 3.25 -5.88
N ILE A 9 -11.58 2.15 -5.58
CA ILE A 9 -10.17 2.12 -5.21
C ILE A 9 -9.49 1.08 -6.08
N ASN A 10 -8.38 1.45 -6.72
CA ASN A 10 -7.52 0.50 -7.41
C ASN A 10 -6.38 0.10 -6.48
N VAL A 11 -6.05 -1.19 -6.44
CA VAL A 11 -5.06 -1.73 -5.51
C VAL A 11 -3.99 -2.52 -6.24
N LEU A 12 -2.72 -2.13 -6.04
CA LEU A 12 -1.55 -2.94 -6.38
C LEU A 12 -1.23 -3.85 -5.20
N SER A 13 -1.67 -5.09 -5.27
CA SER A 13 -1.42 -6.07 -4.22
C SER A 13 -0.08 -6.80 -4.40
N LYS A 14 0.38 -7.45 -3.33
CA LYS A 14 1.61 -8.27 -3.33
C LYS A 14 2.89 -7.45 -3.54
N ILE A 15 2.94 -6.26 -3.00
CA ILE A 15 4.14 -5.40 -3.05
C ILE A 15 5.33 -6.08 -2.38
N ASP A 16 5.10 -6.90 -1.35
CA ASP A 16 6.09 -7.74 -0.67
C ASP A 16 6.85 -8.71 -1.60
N LEU A 17 6.26 -9.06 -2.75
CA LEU A 17 6.86 -9.98 -3.72
C LEU A 17 7.63 -9.28 -4.86
N LEU A 18 7.67 -7.95 -4.92
CA LEU A 18 8.30 -7.22 -6.02
C LEU A 18 9.75 -7.68 -6.28
N ASN A 19 10.54 -7.85 -5.22
CA ASN A 19 11.94 -8.26 -5.34
C ASN A 19 12.15 -9.64 -5.99
N GLN A 20 11.10 -10.49 -6.02
CA GLN A 20 11.18 -11.81 -6.65
C GLN A 20 11.09 -11.74 -8.18
N TYR A 21 10.56 -10.66 -8.72
CA TYR A 21 10.34 -10.47 -10.16
C TYR A 21 11.43 -9.65 -10.83
N GLY A 22 12.45 -9.21 -10.07
CA GLY A 22 13.55 -8.40 -10.57
C GLY A 22 13.32 -6.90 -10.39
N PRO A 23 14.27 -6.06 -10.82
CA PRO A 23 14.17 -4.62 -10.64
C PRO A 23 13.01 -4.04 -11.46
N LEU A 24 12.32 -3.09 -10.86
CA LEU A 24 11.29 -2.31 -11.56
C LEU A 24 11.95 -1.43 -12.65
N ALA A 25 11.28 -1.28 -13.78
CA ALA A 25 11.75 -0.40 -14.86
C ALA A 25 11.63 1.09 -14.48
N PHE A 26 10.67 1.42 -13.63
CA PHE A 26 10.42 2.77 -13.11
C PHE A 26 10.24 2.71 -11.60
N ASN A 27 10.30 3.87 -10.94
CA ASN A 27 9.98 3.99 -9.53
C ASN A 27 8.51 3.62 -9.25
N LEU A 28 8.21 3.23 -8.03
CA LEU A 28 6.87 2.82 -7.64
C LEU A 28 5.83 3.93 -7.85
N ASP A 29 6.22 5.20 -7.68
CA ASP A 29 5.37 6.37 -7.92
C ASP A 29 4.76 6.37 -9.32
N PHE A 30 5.56 5.99 -10.32
CA PHE A 30 5.10 5.91 -11.70
C PHE A 30 3.91 4.95 -11.86
N TYR A 31 3.91 3.83 -11.12
CA TYR A 31 2.84 2.84 -11.18
C TYR A 31 1.64 3.20 -10.31
N THR A 32 1.86 3.90 -9.22
CA THR A 32 0.78 4.26 -8.28
C THR A 32 0.03 5.51 -8.73
N GLU A 33 0.73 6.50 -9.24
CA GLU A 33 0.13 7.75 -9.71
C GLU A 33 -0.34 7.68 -11.17
N VAL A 34 0.09 6.64 -11.91
CA VAL A 34 -0.30 6.38 -13.31
C VAL A 34 -0.07 7.61 -14.20
N GLN A 35 1.12 8.24 -14.01
CA GLN A 35 1.49 9.40 -14.82
C GLN A 35 2.17 8.95 -16.12
N ASP A 36 1.66 9.46 -17.26
CA ASP A 36 2.26 9.29 -18.57
C ASP A 36 2.66 7.84 -18.90
N LEU A 37 1.68 6.96 -19.00
CA LEU A 37 1.87 5.54 -19.33
C LEU A 37 2.50 5.31 -20.72
N THR A 38 2.65 6.34 -21.56
CA THR A 38 3.29 6.23 -22.89
C THR A 38 4.72 5.70 -22.77
N HIS A 39 5.41 6.01 -21.67
CA HIS A 39 6.74 5.50 -21.40
C HIS A 39 6.82 3.97 -21.21
N MET A 40 5.69 3.32 -20.90
CA MET A 40 5.62 1.85 -20.80
C MET A 40 5.49 1.16 -22.16
N LEU A 41 4.99 1.85 -23.19
CA LEU A 41 4.73 1.24 -24.49
C LEU A 41 5.96 0.57 -25.11
N PRO A 42 7.16 1.19 -25.13
CA PRO A 42 8.36 0.55 -25.67
C PRO A 42 8.72 -0.74 -24.93
N LEU A 43 8.59 -0.76 -23.59
CA LEU A 43 8.86 -1.95 -22.77
C LEU A 43 7.88 -3.10 -23.05
N LEU A 44 6.61 -2.77 -23.28
CA LEU A 44 5.60 -3.75 -23.65
C LEU A 44 5.81 -4.33 -25.06
N GLU A 45 6.39 -3.54 -25.95
CA GLU A 45 6.72 -3.97 -27.33
C GLU A 45 7.97 -4.86 -27.39
N GLU A 46 8.89 -4.75 -26.42
CA GLU A 46 10.06 -5.63 -26.31
C GLU A 46 9.66 -7.08 -25.99
N ASP A 47 8.56 -7.30 -25.27
CA ASP A 47 8.06 -8.65 -25.02
C ASP A 47 7.33 -9.20 -26.25
N PRO A 48 7.83 -10.29 -26.86
CA PRO A 48 7.21 -10.90 -28.05
C PRO A 48 5.75 -11.32 -27.84
N ARG A 49 5.34 -11.58 -26.59
CA ARG A 49 3.97 -11.96 -26.24
C ARG A 49 3.01 -10.76 -26.27
N LEU A 50 3.51 -9.58 -25.91
CA LEU A 50 2.72 -8.34 -25.79
C LEU A 50 2.73 -7.52 -27.08
N LYS A 51 3.77 -7.67 -27.90
CA LYS A 51 3.91 -6.95 -29.18
C LYS A 51 2.69 -7.07 -30.09
N ARG A 52 2.02 -8.22 -30.12
CA ARG A 52 0.80 -8.42 -30.93
C ARG A 52 -0.37 -7.55 -30.49
N TYR A 53 -0.31 -7.00 -29.29
CA TYR A 53 -1.35 -6.14 -28.71
C TYR A 53 -0.95 -4.66 -28.70
N ALA A 54 0.11 -4.25 -29.39
CA ALA A 54 0.63 -2.88 -29.38
C ALA A 54 -0.47 -1.83 -29.53
N LYS A 55 -1.33 -1.96 -30.55
CA LYS A 55 -2.44 -1.04 -30.77
C LYS A 55 -3.48 -1.03 -29.66
N LEU A 56 -3.73 -2.18 -29.01
CA LEU A 56 -4.63 -2.26 -27.86
C LEU A 56 -4.00 -1.58 -26.66
N ASN A 57 -2.71 -1.80 -26.41
CA ASN A 57 -1.98 -1.16 -25.32
C ASN A 57 -1.98 0.36 -25.47
N GLU A 58 -1.70 0.87 -26.66
CA GLU A 58 -1.78 2.30 -26.99
C GLU A 58 -3.17 2.87 -26.69
N THR A 59 -4.23 2.20 -27.16
CA THR A 59 -5.61 2.64 -26.90
C THR A 59 -5.96 2.64 -25.40
N ILE A 60 -5.44 1.66 -24.62
CA ILE A 60 -5.66 1.60 -23.17
C ILE A 60 -4.92 2.75 -22.48
N VAL A 61 -3.67 3.04 -22.90
CA VAL A 61 -2.89 4.16 -22.38
C VAL A 61 -3.65 5.47 -22.64
N ASP A 62 -4.06 5.74 -23.87
CA ASP A 62 -4.82 6.94 -24.21
C ASP A 62 -6.11 7.06 -23.39
N LEU A 63 -6.80 5.93 -23.15
CA LEU A 63 -8.01 5.91 -22.34
C LEU A 63 -7.72 6.28 -20.89
N VAL A 64 -6.69 5.71 -20.30
CA VAL A 64 -6.32 5.97 -18.88
C VAL A 64 -5.86 7.41 -18.72
N ASP A 65 -5.00 7.90 -19.60
CA ASP A 65 -4.50 9.29 -19.57
C ASP A 65 -5.63 10.30 -19.74
N SER A 66 -6.63 10.00 -20.60
CA SER A 66 -7.80 10.89 -20.79
C SER A 66 -8.65 11.03 -19.53
N PHE A 67 -8.59 10.05 -18.62
CA PHE A 67 -9.33 10.10 -17.34
C PHE A 67 -8.63 10.92 -16.27
N GLY A 68 -7.30 10.87 -16.19
CA GLY A 68 -6.47 11.62 -15.24
C GLY A 68 -6.80 11.41 -13.75
N LEU A 69 -7.66 10.45 -13.41
CA LEU A 69 -8.13 10.17 -12.05
C LEU A 69 -7.80 8.75 -11.59
N VAL A 70 -7.03 8.02 -12.38
CA VAL A 70 -6.63 6.65 -12.03
C VAL A 70 -5.38 6.72 -11.16
N SER A 71 -5.51 6.28 -9.93
CA SER A 71 -4.39 6.07 -8.99
C SER A 71 -4.51 4.70 -8.36
N PHE A 72 -3.41 4.18 -7.85
CA PHE A 72 -3.37 2.88 -7.18
C PHE A 72 -2.85 3.02 -5.76
N GLU A 73 -3.55 2.43 -4.81
CA GLU A 73 -3.04 2.17 -3.47
C GLU A 73 -2.23 0.88 -3.45
N THR A 74 -1.19 0.83 -2.64
CA THR A 74 -0.34 -0.36 -2.53
C THR A 74 -0.75 -1.23 -1.36
N LEU A 75 -0.61 -2.56 -1.50
CA LEU A 75 -0.99 -3.50 -0.46
C LEU A 75 -0.01 -4.66 -0.33
N ALA A 76 0.54 -4.80 0.87
CA ALA A 76 1.19 -6.00 1.37
C ALA A 76 0.31 -6.59 2.50
N VAL A 77 -0.31 -7.73 2.27
CA VAL A 77 -1.30 -8.30 3.21
C VAL A 77 -0.67 -8.74 4.53
N GLU A 78 0.60 -9.16 4.51
CA GLU A 78 1.33 -9.60 5.70
C GLU A 78 1.83 -8.42 6.55
N ASP A 79 1.84 -7.21 5.98
CA ASP A 79 2.26 -6.01 6.69
C ASP A 79 1.07 -5.28 7.32
N LYS A 80 1.11 -5.15 8.65
CA LYS A 80 0.08 -4.50 9.44
C LYS A 80 -0.10 -3.01 9.08
N LEU A 81 0.99 -2.30 8.77
CA LEU A 81 0.94 -0.89 8.39
C LEU A 81 0.22 -0.71 7.05
N SER A 82 0.61 -1.50 6.06
CA SER A 82 -0.01 -1.51 4.74
C SER A 82 -1.50 -1.83 4.80
N MET A 83 -1.88 -2.83 5.60
CA MET A 83 -3.30 -3.19 5.83
C MET A 83 -4.08 -2.06 6.49
N THR A 84 -3.49 -1.38 7.48
CA THR A 84 -4.14 -0.25 8.15
C THR A 84 -4.34 0.92 7.20
N HIS A 85 -3.32 1.24 6.39
CA HIS A 85 -3.41 2.27 5.37
C HIS A 85 -4.52 1.98 4.36
N MET A 86 -4.57 0.75 3.86
CA MET A 86 -5.61 0.31 2.93
C MET A 86 -7.01 0.43 3.55
N LEU A 87 -7.19 0.04 4.80
CA LEU A 87 -8.46 0.17 5.50
C LEU A 87 -8.89 1.64 5.62
N GLN A 88 -7.98 2.54 5.95
CA GLN A 88 -8.25 3.97 5.99
C GLN A 88 -8.65 4.53 4.61
N ALA A 89 -8.01 4.06 3.53
CA ALA A 89 -8.37 4.45 2.17
C ALA A 89 -9.78 3.97 1.81
N VAL A 90 -10.14 2.73 2.17
CA VAL A 90 -11.49 2.16 1.97
C VAL A 90 -12.54 2.95 2.74
N ASP A 91 -12.30 3.25 4.01
CA ASP A 91 -13.22 3.99 4.85
C ASP A 91 -13.42 5.42 4.34
N ARG A 92 -12.34 6.08 3.92
CA ARG A 92 -12.41 7.41 3.29
C ARG A 92 -13.24 7.40 2.01
N ALA A 93 -13.01 6.42 1.14
CA ALA A 93 -13.77 6.27 -0.10
C ALA A 93 -15.24 5.94 0.15
N GLY A 94 -15.53 5.14 1.19
CA GLY A 94 -16.89 4.83 1.64
C GLY A 94 -17.60 5.96 2.37
N GLY A 95 -16.91 7.07 2.64
CA GLY A 95 -17.45 8.20 3.40
C GLY A 95 -17.61 7.92 4.90
N TYR A 96 -16.91 6.91 5.41
CA TYR A 96 -16.91 6.63 6.84
C TYR A 96 -16.07 7.66 7.60
N ALA A 97 -16.74 8.45 8.45
CA ALA A 97 -16.08 9.43 9.29
C ALA A 97 -15.79 8.84 10.68
N PHE A 98 -14.50 8.76 11.01
CA PHE A 98 -14.08 8.26 12.32
C PHE A 98 -14.42 9.26 13.43
N GLY A 99 -15.12 8.80 14.46
CA GLY A 99 -15.26 9.52 15.74
C GLY A 99 -16.55 10.31 15.97
N GLU A 100 -17.53 10.29 15.07
CA GLU A 100 -18.82 10.97 15.29
C GLU A 100 -19.96 10.05 15.74
N ALA A 101 -19.77 8.72 15.73
CA ALA A 101 -20.78 7.80 16.22
C ALA A 101 -20.55 7.48 17.70
N GLU A 102 -21.46 7.96 18.57
CA GLU A 102 -21.53 7.54 19.97
C GLU A 102 -21.66 6.01 20.03
N GLY A 103 -20.56 5.31 20.43
CA GLY A 103 -20.55 3.87 20.64
C GLY A 103 -19.61 3.06 19.72
N ALA A 104 -18.97 3.64 18.72
CA ALA A 104 -17.88 2.97 18.00
C ALA A 104 -16.67 2.89 18.94
N GLY A 105 -16.25 1.66 19.27
CA GLY A 105 -15.16 1.41 20.23
C GLY A 105 -13.91 2.22 19.92
N ASP A 106 -13.75 3.26 20.69
CA ASP A 106 -12.75 4.33 20.61
C ASP A 106 -11.29 3.82 20.74
N SER A 107 -11.13 2.54 21.12
CA SER A 107 -9.85 2.03 21.60
C SER A 107 -8.84 1.69 20.50
N VAL A 108 -9.28 1.11 19.38
CA VAL A 108 -8.34 0.64 18.33
C VAL A 108 -7.90 1.78 17.42
N TRP A 109 -8.81 2.68 17.09
CA TRP A 109 -8.55 3.79 16.18
C TRP A 109 -7.89 4.98 16.84
N THR A 110 -8.26 5.30 18.07
CA THR A 110 -7.55 6.31 18.88
C THR A 110 -6.12 5.87 19.17
N LEU A 111 -5.89 4.56 19.35
CA LEU A 111 -4.54 4.02 19.51
C LEU A 111 -3.74 4.13 18.20
N ALA A 112 -4.35 3.83 17.07
CA ALA A 112 -3.73 3.98 15.75
C ALA A 112 -3.41 5.45 15.42
N MET A 113 -4.32 6.38 15.71
CA MET A 113 -4.08 7.82 15.53
C MET A 113 -3.03 8.39 16.49
N ARG A 114 -3.00 7.96 17.75
CA ARG A 114 -1.99 8.39 18.72
C ARG A 114 -0.60 7.83 18.42
N GLY A 115 -0.49 6.70 17.74
CA GLY A 115 0.76 6.10 17.32
C GLY A 115 1.47 6.78 16.14
N GLY A 116 1.00 7.95 15.70
CA GLY A 116 1.59 8.65 14.53
C GLY A 116 1.21 8.04 13.18
N TRP A 117 0.24 7.17 13.14
CA TRP A 117 -0.21 6.42 11.96
C TRP A 117 -1.09 7.24 10.99
N GLY A 118 -1.25 8.53 11.24
CA GLY A 118 -2.01 9.45 10.41
C GLY A 118 -1.26 10.03 9.21
N VAL A 119 0.03 9.71 9.07
CA VAL A 119 0.81 10.08 7.88
C VAL A 119 0.68 8.92 6.90
N GLY A 120 -0.07 9.11 5.83
CA GLY A 120 -0.16 8.13 4.76
C GLY A 120 1.24 7.73 4.31
N MET A 121 1.51 6.44 4.17
CA MET A 121 2.76 5.99 3.59
C MET A 121 2.81 6.50 2.15
N SER A 122 3.80 7.34 1.84
CA SER A 122 4.01 7.78 0.46
C SER A 122 4.48 6.60 -0.38
N ALA A 123 4.30 6.65 -1.70
CA ALA A 123 4.83 5.61 -2.57
C ALA A 123 6.36 5.48 -2.44
N GLN A 124 7.05 6.58 -2.06
CA GLN A 124 8.47 6.59 -1.76
C GLN A 124 8.81 5.79 -0.50
N ASP A 125 8.05 5.96 0.59
CA ASP A 125 8.24 5.17 1.82
C ASP A 125 8.03 3.68 1.56
N ILE A 126 7.04 3.34 0.72
CA ILE A 126 6.74 1.97 0.34
C ILE A 126 7.83 1.38 -0.54
N GLN A 127 8.36 2.16 -1.49
CA GLN A 127 9.50 1.74 -2.29
C GLN A 127 10.73 1.49 -1.42
N GLU A 128 11.04 2.40 -0.52
CA GLU A 128 12.16 2.25 0.41
C GLU A 128 12.00 0.98 1.27
N ARG A 129 10.80 0.76 1.83
CA ARG A 129 10.50 -0.41 2.68
C ARG A 129 10.61 -1.75 1.94
N TRP A 130 10.06 -1.83 0.71
CA TRP A 130 9.89 -3.12 0.03
C TRP A 130 10.89 -3.39 -1.08
N VAL A 131 11.52 -2.34 -1.64
CA VAL A 131 12.43 -2.48 -2.78
C VAL A 131 13.87 -2.17 -2.37
N ASP A 132 14.11 -1.00 -1.76
CA ASP A 132 15.46 -0.49 -1.56
C ASP A 132 16.12 -1.05 -0.29
N ASN A 133 15.42 -1.02 0.86
CA ASN A 133 15.99 -1.32 2.19
C ASN A 133 15.25 -2.44 2.94
N ARG A 134 14.67 -3.39 2.25
CA ARG A 134 13.83 -4.45 2.83
C ARG A 134 14.50 -5.18 4.00
N GLU A 135 15.77 -5.58 3.84
CA GLU A 135 16.47 -6.37 4.85
C GLU A 135 16.68 -5.59 6.15
N GLU A 136 16.97 -4.29 6.07
CA GLU A 136 17.15 -3.43 7.24
C GLU A 136 15.85 -3.23 8.01
N TYR A 137 14.73 -3.04 7.29
CA TYR A 137 13.41 -2.93 7.90
C TYR A 137 12.96 -4.23 8.56
N ASP A 138 13.17 -5.39 7.92
CA ASP A 138 12.82 -6.70 8.47
C ASP A 138 13.63 -7.00 9.75
N GLU A 139 14.92 -6.61 9.79
CA GLU A 139 15.74 -6.74 11.00
C GLU A 139 15.27 -5.80 12.13
N PHE A 140 14.90 -4.59 11.79
CA PHE A 140 14.41 -3.61 12.75
C PHE A 140 13.08 -4.06 13.37
N GLU A 141 12.14 -4.51 12.55
CA GLU A 141 10.85 -5.04 13.02
C GLU A 141 11.02 -6.27 13.90
N ARG A 142 11.92 -7.19 13.53
CA ARG A 142 12.23 -8.36 14.36
C ARG A 142 12.75 -7.96 15.73
N LYS A 143 13.68 -7.00 15.82
CA LYS A 143 14.21 -6.49 17.09
C LYS A 143 13.11 -5.85 17.93
N GLN A 144 12.22 -5.06 17.31
CA GLN A 144 11.10 -4.45 18.02
C GLN A 144 10.13 -5.50 18.56
N MET A 145 9.82 -6.55 17.80
CA MET A 145 8.95 -7.65 18.26
C MET A 145 9.58 -8.41 19.42
N GLU A 146 10.89 -8.68 19.37
CA GLU A 146 11.62 -9.32 20.47
C GLU A 146 11.61 -8.48 21.74
N GLU A 147 11.82 -7.15 21.63
CA GLU A 147 11.74 -6.23 22.77
C GLU A 147 10.32 -6.15 23.35
N GLN A 148 9.30 -6.09 22.51
CA GLN A 148 7.91 -6.06 22.95
C GLN A 148 7.52 -7.39 23.64
N ALA A 149 7.94 -8.52 23.09
CA ALA A 149 7.72 -9.83 23.69
C ALA A 149 8.45 -9.99 25.04
N ALA A 150 9.66 -9.42 25.16
CA ALA A 150 10.41 -9.43 26.43
C ALA A 150 9.72 -8.54 27.48
N LYS A 151 9.21 -7.36 27.09
CA LYS A 151 8.46 -6.47 28.00
C LYS A 151 7.15 -7.10 28.45
N ALA A 152 6.40 -7.70 27.54
CA ALA A 152 5.14 -8.38 27.86
C ALA A 152 5.35 -9.57 28.80
N LYS A 153 6.45 -10.31 28.65
CA LYS A 153 6.81 -11.39 29.59
C LYS A 153 7.18 -10.85 30.97
N ALA A 154 7.96 -9.78 31.03
CA ALA A 154 8.35 -9.16 32.29
C ALA A 154 7.13 -8.56 33.04
N GLU A 155 6.17 -8.00 32.34
CA GLU A 155 4.91 -7.50 32.91
C GLU A 155 4.04 -8.66 33.44
N ALA A 156 3.93 -9.76 32.69
CA ALA A 156 3.18 -10.92 33.09
C ALA A 156 3.78 -11.61 34.34
N GLU A 157 5.12 -11.69 34.44
CA GLU A 157 5.82 -12.22 35.62
C GLU A 157 5.68 -11.27 36.83
N ALA A 158 5.58 -9.98 36.64
CA ALA A 158 5.36 -9.01 37.71
C ALA A 158 3.93 -9.08 38.27
N ASP A 159 2.93 -9.34 37.42
CA ASP A 159 1.53 -9.52 37.87
C ASP A 159 1.28 -10.84 38.61
N GLU A 160 2.05 -11.88 38.32
CA GLU A 160 1.93 -13.19 39.02
C GLU A 160 2.51 -13.16 40.44
N PHE A 161 3.33 -12.13 40.72
CA PHE A 161 3.99 -11.99 42.06
C PHE A 161 3.24 -11.04 43.02
N MET A 162 2.14 -10.40 42.59
CA MET A 162 1.31 -9.53 43.45
C MET A 162 0.02 -10.19 43.86
#